data_be4fc7043ff08f2dc5835f0b9434aab5
#
_entry.id   be4fc7043ff08f2dc5835f0b9434aab5
#
_cell.length_a   1.000
_cell.length_b   1.000
_cell.length_c   1.000
_cell.angle_alpha   90.00
_cell.angle_beta   90.00
_cell.angle_gamma   90.00
#
_symmetry.space_group_name_H-M   'P 1'
#
loop_
_entity.id
_entity.type
_entity.pdbx_description
1 polymer ?
#
loop_
_entity_poly.entity_id
_entity_poly.type
_entity_poly.pdbx_seq_one_letter_code
_entity_poly.pdbx_strand_id
1 'polypeptide(L)'
;NTNTAFGSAITPAAGALTANGSQVLTEGDNYFWITYDVAAGATEGNFLDASCESIVINSVTYNPASNTVAGNRVILLANTLLFTPGDAGSLNYRIPAIITAADGSLVTATDKRWNHSGDLAAKIDPVIRRSTDNGKTWSAPVTIANFGGPNGAGDCAFILNKTNGELICLFVAEKGFFASTAASPIKIQYCKSTDNGITWGAPVDITNQVYGAGCSNPITQNWLGVFIGSGRQLQLRDGTL
;
A
#
# COMPACT_ATOMS: atom_id res chain seq x y z
N ASN A 1 6.46 30.26 2.86
CA ASN A 1 7.19 30.01 4.09
C ASN A 1 6.19 29.81 5.24
N THR A 2 5.99 28.59 5.71
CA THR A 2 5.01 28.24 6.75
C THR A 2 5.63 28.28 8.17
N ASN A 3 6.81 28.88 8.33
CA ASN A 3 7.61 28.78 9.54
C ASN A 3 7.32 29.90 10.56
N THR A 4 6.46 30.87 10.23
CA THR A 4 6.12 31.96 11.15
C THR A 4 4.67 31.79 11.58
N ALA A 5 4.45 31.54 12.87
CA ALA A 5 3.10 31.49 13.43
C ALA A 5 2.46 32.88 13.39
N PHE A 6 1.21 32.98 12.95
CA PHE A 6 0.44 34.22 12.96
C PHE A 6 0.00 34.64 14.37
N GLY A 7 -0.18 33.69 15.24
CA GLY A 7 -0.60 33.90 16.63
C GLY A 7 -0.42 32.66 17.48
N SER A 8 -1.00 32.66 18.68
CA SER A 8 -0.99 31.49 19.56
C SER A 8 -1.94 30.42 19.03
N ALA A 9 -1.62 29.16 19.34
CA ALA A 9 -2.53 28.04 19.11
C ALA A 9 -3.87 28.22 19.84
N ILE A 10 -4.95 27.84 19.17
CA ILE A 10 -6.31 27.95 19.70
C ILE A 10 -6.86 26.53 19.88
N THR A 11 -7.42 26.23 21.05
CA THR A 11 -8.15 24.98 21.26
C THR A 11 -9.50 25.07 20.54
N PRO A 12 -9.79 24.18 19.60
CA PRO A 12 -11.08 24.17 18.91
C PRO A 12 -12.24 23.98 19.89
N ALA A 13 -13.28 24.79 19.72
CA ALA A 13 -14.56 24.64 20.37
C ALA A 13 -15.66 24.66 19.30
N ALA A 14 -16.88 24.26 19.64
CA ALA A 14 -18.00 24.37 18.70
C ALA A 14 -18.28 25.87 18.42
N GLY A 15 -18.39 26.23 17.13
CA GLY A 15 -18.70 27.58 16.68
C GLY A 15 -17.49 28.35 16.12
N ALA A 16 -17.65 29.66 16.02
CA ALA A 16 -16.61 30.54 15.47
C ALA A 16 -15.43 30.71 16.43
N LEU A 17 -14.24 30.71 15.87
CA LEU A 17 -12.98 30.94 16.57
C LEU A 17 -12.30 32.18 16.01
N THR A 18 -11.68 32.97 16.87
CA THR A 18 -10.91 34.15 16.46
C THR A 18 -9.43 33.91 16.70
N ALA A 19 -8.65 33.90 15.64
CA ALA A 19 -7.19 33.92 15.71
C ALA A 19 -6.68 35.36 15.68
N ASN A 20 -5.93 35.74 16.69
CA ASN A 20 -5.29 37.05 16.77
C ASN A 20 -3.79 36.90 16.55
N GLY A 21 -3.22 37.82 15.79
CA GLY A 21 -1.79 37.84 15.52
C GLY A 21 -1.35 39.21 15.04
N SER A 22 -0.05 39.37 14.85
CA SER A 22 0.53 40.57 14.31
C SER A 22 1.45 40.21 13.14
N GLN A 23 1.06 40.61 11.95
CA GLN A 23 1.83 40.38 10.72
C GLN A 23 1.80 41.61 9.86
N VAL A 24 2.96 42.07 9.45
CA VAL A 24 3.05 43.13 8.46
C VAL A 24 2.69 42.56 7.10
N LEU A 25 1.70 43.16 6.45
CA LEU A 25 1.32 42.79 5.08
C LEU A 25 2.26 43.47 4.10
N THR A 26 2.61 42.75 3.03
CA THR A 26 3.40 43.28 1.92
C THR A 26 2.50 43.64 0.75
N GLU A 27 2.99 44.49 -0.17
CA GLU A 27 2.29 44.75 -1.43
C GLU A 27 2.13 43.42 -2.23
N GLY A 28 0.96 43.20 -2.81
CA GLY A 28 0.61 41.98 -3.52
C GLY A 28 -0.08 40.94 -2.62
N ASP A 29 0.02 39.67 -2.99
CA ASP A 29 -0.68 38.59 -2.32
C ASP A 29 0.00 38.22 -0.99
N ASN A 30 -0.81 38.08 0.06
CA ASN A 30 -0.39 37.59 1.37
C ASN A 30 -1.16 36.34 1.70
N TYR A 31 -0.46 35.25 2.03
CA TYR A 31 -1.04 33.92 2.27
C TYR A 31 -0.97 33.54 3.75
N PHE A 32 -2.11 33.12 4.31
CA PHE A 32 -2.24 32.60 5.65
C PHE A 32 -2.73 31.16 5.58
N TRP A 33 -2.18 30.30 6.43
CA TRP A 33 -2.50 28.87 6.48
C TRP A 33 -3.10 28.52 7.83
N ILE A 34 -4.18 27.75 7.81
CA ILE A 34 -4.71 27.10 9.01
C ILE A 34 -4.06 25.73 9.12
N THR A 35 -3.43 25.45 10.25
CA THR A 35 -2.86 24.15 10.56
C THR A 35 -3.58 23.56 11.77
N TYR A 36 -3.65 22.23 11.83
CA TYR A 36 -4.30 21.49 12.91
C TYR A 36 -3.30 20.57 13.58
N ASP A 37 -3.26 20.61 14.91
CA ASP A 37 -2.65 19.56 15.71
C ASP A 37 -3.74 18.54 16.07
N VAL A 38 -3.65 17.36 15.50
CA VAL A 38 -4.62 16.30 15.73
C VAL A 38 -4.25 15.54 16.99
N ALA A 39 -5.15 15.51 17.98
CA ALA A 39 -4.92 14.78 19.23
C ALA A 39 -4.73 13.27 18.96
N ALA A 40 -3.87 12.63 19.78
CA ALA A 40 -3.60 11.19 19.65
C ALA A 40 -4.87 10.31 19.84
N GLY A 41 -5.90 10.81 20.54
CA GLY A 41 -7.18 10.14 20.71
C GLY A 41 -8.27 10.55 19.72
N ALA A 42 -7.92 11.27 18.65
CA ALA A 42 -8.90 11.66 17.65
C ALA A 42 -9.50 10.44 16.94
N THR A 43 -10.79 10.51 16.64
CA THR A 43 -11.49 9.41 15.98
C THR A 43 -11.16 9.39 14.50
N GLU A 44 -10.64 8.24 14.03
CA GLU A 44 -10.42 8.01 12.60
C GLU A 44 -11.71 8.12 11.81
N GLY A 45 -11.60 8.65 10.59
CA GLY A 45 -12.72 8.86 9.69
C GLY A 45 -13.51 10.13 9.97
N ASN A 46 -13.27 10.83 11.09
CA ASN A 46 -13.79 12.17 11.28
C ASN A 46 -13.12 13.16 10.33
N PHE A 47 -13.82 14.26 10.09
CA PHE A 47 -13.36 15.29 9.17
C PHE A 47 -12.86 16.51 9.93
N LEU A 48 -11.84 17.14 9.37
CA LEU A 48 -11.40 18.49 9.70
C LEU A 48 -11.75 19.40 8.52
N ASP A 49 -12.43 20.49 8.83
CA ASP A 49 -12.79 21.52 7.88
C ASP A 49 -12.79 22.88 8.58
N ALA A 50 -12.63 23.95 7.83
CA ALA A 50 -12.71 25.30 8.32
C ALA A 50 -13.21 26.25 7.24
N SER A 51 -14.02 27.21 7.64
CA SER A 51 -14.42 28.34 6.82
C SER A 51 -13.85 29.64 7.40
N CYS A 52 -13.54 30.59 6.54
CA CYS A 52 -13.15 31.93 6.95
C CYS A 52 -14.39 32.83 6.94
N GLU A 53 -14.85 33.24 8.11
CA GLU A 53 -16.02 34.10 8.22
C GLU A 53 -15.67 35.56 7.90
N SER A 54 -14.55 36.05 8.44
CA SER A 54 -14.07 37.43 8.20
C SER A 54 -12.60 37.56 8.55
N ILE A 55 -11.97 38.62 8.03
CA ILE A 55 -10.63 39.02 8.39
C ILE A 55 -10.72 40.50 8.83
N VAL A 56 -10.13 40.82 9.98
CA VAL A 56 -10.06 42.21 10.49
C VAL A 56 -8.64 42.72 10.31
N ILE A 57 -8.46 43.83 9.61
CA ILE A 57 -7.18 44.48 9.41
C ILE A 57 -7.32 45.95 9.84
N ASN A 58 -6.50 46.40 10.78
CA ASN A 58 -6.56 47.77 11.31
C ASN A 58 -7.99 48.18 11.71
N SER A 59 -8.72 47.34 12.42
CA SER A 59 -10.09 47.52 12.87
C SER A 59 -11.15 47.57 11.75
N VAL A 60 -10.79 47.30 10.51
CA VAL A 60 -11.73 47.16 9.39
C VAL A 60 -12.02 45.69 9.12
N THR A 61 -13.29 45.34 9.03
CA THR A 61 -13.72 43.97 8.75
C THR A 61 -13.87 43.76 7.24
N TYR A 62 -13.26 42.70 6.75
CA TYR A 62 -13.37 42.23 5.36
C TYR A 62 -13.97 40.84 5.35
N ASN A 63 -14.99 40.64 4.53
CA ASN A 63 -15.58 39.32 4.31
C ASN A 63 -14.93 38.68 3.07
N PRO A 64 -14.57 37.41 3.14
CA PRO A 64 -13.98 36.73 1.97
C PRO A 64 -15.00 36.62 0.83
N ALA A 65 -14.54 36.69 -0.41
CA ALA A 65 -15.36 36.45 -1.59
C ALA A 65 -15.92 35.03 -1.65
N SER A 66 -15.20 34.07 -1.04
CA SER A 66 -15.64 32.71 -0.80
C SER A 66 -15.18 32.29 0.61
N ASN A 67 -16.11 31.94 1.47
CA ASN A 67 -15.84 31.51 2.85
C ASN A 67 -15.74 29.99 3.00
N THR A 68 -16.20 29.23 2.02
CA THR A 68 -16.15 27.76 2.00
C THR A 68 -15.41 27.29 0.77
N VAL A 69 -14.33 26.56 0.98
CA VAL A 69 -13.62 25.83 -0.07
C VAL A 69 -14.14 24.40 -0.04
N ALA A 70 -14.50 23.87 -1.22
CA ALA A 70 -14.97 22.48 -1.30
C ALA A 70 -13.90 21.50 -0.85
N GLY A 71 -14.30 20.51 -0.08
CA GLY A 71 -13.45 19.45 0.45
C GLY A 71 -13.22 19.55 1.96
N ASN A 72 -12.68 18.47 2.49
CA ASN A 72 -12.33 18.34 3.91
C ASN A 72 -11.05 17.52 4.06
N ARG A 73 -10.51 17.47 5.26
CA ARG A 73 -9.39 16.60 5.63
C ARG A 73 -9.90 15.48 6.53
N VAL A 74 -9.74 14.24 6.09
CA VAL A 74 -10.10 13.06 6.89
C VAL A 74 -8.98 12.78 7.89
N ILE A 75 -9.34 12.51 9.14
CA ILE A 75 -8.41 12.02 10.14
C ILE A 75 -8.07 10.57 9.80
N LEU A 76 -6.84 10.30 9.45
CA LEU A 76 -6.34 8.95 9.17
C LEU A 76 -5.66 8.37 10.40
N LEU A 77 -5.63 7.05 10.51
CA LEU A 77 -4.81 6.34 11.50
C LEU A 77 -3.33 6.68 11.32
N ALA A 78 -2.60 6.64 12.42
CA ALA A 78 -1.14 6.63 12.37
C ALA A 78 -0.66 5.43 11.52
N ASN A 79 0.42 5.63 10.77
CA ASN A 79 1.02 4.54 9.98
C ASN A 79 1.36 3.36 10.89
N THR A 80 0.91 2.16 10.54
CA THR A 80 1.25 0.92 11.23
C THR A 80 2.40 0.25 10.50
N LEU A 81 3.49 0.01 11.21
CA LEU A 81 4.63 -0.74 10.68
C LEU A 81 4.31 -2.23 10.72
N LEU A 82 4.18 -2.86 9.56
CA LEU A 82 3.77 -4.27 9.45
C LEU A 82 4.95 -5.24 9.45
N PHE A 83 6.07 -4.83 8.88
CA PHE A 83 7.26 -5.67 8.73
C PHE A 83 8.51 -4.81 9.00
N THR A 84 9.32 -5.25 9.95
CA THR A 84 10.54 -4.55 10.35
C THR A 84 11.76 -5.40 9.99
N PRO A 85 12.83 -4.83 9.42
CA PRO A 85 14.10 -5.53 9.31
C PRO A 85 14.52 -6.13 10.65
N GLY A 86 14.89 -7.41 10.66
CA GLY A 86 15.18 -8.20 11.86
C GLY A 86 14.03 -9.05 12.36
N ASP A 87 12.77 -8.73 12.06
CA ASP A 87 11.62 -9.54 12.44
C ASP A 87 11.72 -10.95 11.85
N ALA A 88 11.43 -11.96 12.68
CA ALA A 88 11.45 -13.37 12.30
C ALA A 88 12.74 -13.81 11.60
N GLY A 89 13.87 -13.16 11.90
CA GLY A 89 15.20 -13.46 11.34
C GLY A 89 15.45 -12.95 9.92
N SER A 90 14.57 -12.12 9.38
CA SER A 90 14.78 -11.50 8.07
C SER A 90 15.69 -10.29 8.17
N LEU A 91 16.63 -10.15 7.24
CA LEU A 91 17.45 -8.94 7.17
C LEU A 91 16.67 -7.76 6.58
N ASN A 92 15.77 -8.02 5.62
CA ASN A 92 14.98 -6.98 4.95
C ASN A 92 13.60 -7.50 4.56
N TYR A 93 12.67 -6.54 4.39
CA TYR A 93 11.38 -6.75 3.73
C TYR A 93 11.26 -5.77 2.58
N ARG A 94 10.78 -6.24 1.41
CA ARG A 94 10.60 -5.41 0.21
C ARG A 94 9.38 -5.86 -0.59
N ILE A 95 8.99 -5.05 -1.57
CA ILE A 95 7.96 -5.33 -2.57
C ILE A 95 6.62 -5.66 -1.92
N PRO A 96 6.01 -4.71 -1.20
CA PRO A 96 4.72 -4.93 -0.58
C PRO A 96 3.57 -4.93 -1.60
N ALA A 97 2.58 -5.78 -1.35
CA ALA A 97 1.29 -5.80 -2.02
C ALA A 97 0.16 -5.81 -1.00
N ILE A 98 -1.01 -5.30 -1.37
CA ILE A 98 -2.21 -5.33 -0.52
C ILE A 98 -3.46 -5.53 -1.38
N ILE A 99 -4.41 -6.30 -0.84
CA ILE A 99 -5.73 -6.50 -1.44
C ILE A 99 -6.81 -6.55 -0.35
N THR A 100 -8.04 -6.21 -0.71
CA THR A 100 -9.22 -6.50 0.11
C THR A 100 -9.81 -7.83 -0.33
N ALA A 101 -9.97 -8.76 0.59
CA ALA A 101 -10.61 -10.05 0.37
C ALA A 101 -12.13 -9.94 0.24
N ALA A 102 -12.81 -11.03 -0.11
CA ALA A 102 -14.26 -11.02 -0.33
C ALA A 102 -15.07 -10.71 0.95
N ASP A 103 -14.54 -11.04 2.12
CA ASP A 103 -15.15 -10.72 3.43
C ASP A 103 -14.83 -9.31 3.95
N GLY A 104 -14.13 -8.49 3.16
CA GLY A 104 -13.71 -7.13 3.53
C GLY A 104 -12.41 -7.06 4.31
N SER A 105 -11.79 -8.18 4.68
CA SER A 105 -10.49 -8.17 5.34
C SER A 105 -9.38 -7.69 4.41
N LEU A 106 -8.35 -7.07 4.99
CA LEU A 106 -7.15 -6.67 4.27
C LEU A 106 -6.11 -7.78 4.34
N VAL A 107 -5.50 -8.08 3.20
CA VAL A 107 -4.43 -9.09 3.08
C VAL A 107 -3.22 -8.43 2.44
N THR A 108 -2.06 -8.49 3.11
CA THR A 108 -0.80 -7.97 2.59
C THR A 108 0.15 -9.11 2.26
N ALA A 109 0.99 -8.90 1.25
CA ALA A 109 2.15 -9.75 0.98
C ALA A 109 3.42 -8.91 0.94
N THR A 110 4.55 -9.51 1.26
CA THR A 110 5.87 -8.90 1.06
C THR A 110 6.94 -9.99 0.94
N ASP A 111 8.05 -9.62 0.33
CA ASP A 111 9.26 -10.43 0.26
C ASP A 111 10.00 -10.40 1.59
N LYS A 112 10.04 -11.53 2.30
CA LYS A 112 10.94 -11.74 3.43
C LYS A 112 12.32 -12.12 2.90
N ARG A 113 13.28 -11.21 2.97
CA ARG A 113 14.64 -11.37 2.42
C ARG A 113 15.61 -11.71 3.54
N TRP A 114 16.12 -12.94 3.54
CA TRP A 114 16.89 -13.48 4.65
C TRP A 114 18.29 -12.92 4.81
N ASN A 115 19.05 -12.85 3.72
CA ASN A 115 20.49 -12.67 3.80
C ASN A 115 20.98 -11.31 3.29
N HIS A 116 20.24 -10.65 2.40
CA HIS A 116 20.54 -9.35 1.82
C HIS A 116 19.29 -8.72 1.19
N SER A 117 19.38 -7.47 0.79
CA SER A 117 18.27 -6.73 0.17
C SER A 117 18.08 -6.99 -1.33
N GLY A 118 19.00 -7.74 -1.95
CA GLY A 118 19.00 -8.05 -3.39
C GLY A 118 17.85 -8.97 -3.80
N ASP A 119 17.63 -9.06 -5.11
CA ASP A 119 16.57 -9.84 -5.73
C ASP A 119 16.97 -11.32 -5.90
N LEU A 120 16.12 -12.09 -6.57
CA LEU A 120 16.39 -13.47 -6.93
C LEU A 120 17.65 -13.56 -7.87
N ALA A 121 18.49 -14.58 -7.79
CA ALA A 121 18.32 -15.79 -6.99
C ALA A 121 18.88 -15.56 -5.58
N ALA A 122 18.01 -15.64 -4.59
CA ALA A 122 18.34 -15.46 -3.18
C ALA A 122 17.26 -16.16 -2.33
N LYS A 123 17.58 -16.42 -1.07
CA LYS A 123 16.58 -16.91 -0.12
C LYS A 123 15.57 -15.78 0.18
N ILE A 124 14.44 -15.84 -0.48
CA ILE A 124 13.31 -14.90 -0.34
C ILE A 124 12.05 -15.73 -0.16
N ASP A 125 11.27 -15.43 0.86
CA ASP A 125 10.00 -16.10 1.13
C ASP A 125 8.86 -15.08 1.07
N PRO A 126 7.83 -15.27 0.24
CA PRO A 126 6.59 -14.51 0.33
C PRO A 126 5.89 -14.73 1.67
N VAL A 127 5.62 -13.64 2.38
CA VAL A 127 4.92 -13.69 3.67
C VAL A 127 3.67 -12.81 3.64
N ILE A 128 2.63 -13.30 4.29
CA ILE A 128 1.29 -12.70 4.32
C ILE A 128 0.98 -12.24 5.74
N ARG A 129 0.31 -11.11 5.89
CA ARG A 129 -0.45 -10.72 7.10
C ARG A 129 -1.87 -10.36 6.72
N ARG A 130 -2.81 -10.57 7.64
CA ARG A 130 -4.23 -10.31 7.46
C ARG A 130 -4.77 -9.42 8.58
N SER A 131 -5.67 -8.50 8.23
CA SER A 131 -6.40 -7.66 9.17
C SER A 131 -7.91 -7.78 8.92
N THR A 132 -8.69 -7.87 10.00
CA THR A 132 -10.16 -7.91 9.98
C THR A 132 -10.81 -6.65 10.54
N ASP A 133 -10.00 -5.66 10.89
CA ASP A 133 -10.43 -4.43 11.58
C ASP A 133 -9.92 -3.15 10.88
N ASN A 134 -9.89 -3.21 9.53
CA ASN A 134 -9.43 -2.12 8.67
C ASN A 134 -7.98 -1.67 8.93
N GLY A 135 -7.10 -2.63 9.24
CA GLY A 135 -5.67 -2.37 9.39
C GLY A 135 -5.23 -1.91 10.78
N LYS A 136 -6.12 -1.92 11.78
CA LYS A 136 -5.79 -1.57 13.16
C LYS A 136 -4.91 -2.63 13.81
N THR A 137 -5.25 -3.90 13.59
CA THR A 137 -4.44 -5.03 14.03
C THR A 137 -4.18 -6.01 12.89
N TRP A 138 -3.10 -6.76 12.98
CA TRP A 138 -2.65 -7.68 11.94
C TRP A 138 -2.24 -9.02 12.54
N SER A 139 -2.52 -10.09 11.82
CA SER A 139 -2.10 -11.43 12.18
C SER A 139 -0.58 -11.57 12.28
N ALA A 140 -0.12 -12.64 12.92
CA ALA A 140 1.25 -13.11 12.72
C ALA A 140 1.53 -13.37 11.23
N PRO A 141 2.79 -13.19 10.75
CA PRO A 141 3.14 -13.46 9.37
C PRO A 141 3.04 -14.95 9.04
N VAL A 142 2.45 -15.27 7.89
CA VAL A 142 2.34 -16.63 7.33
C VAL A 142 3.21 -16.69 6.08
N THR A 143 4.17 -17.63 6.03
CA THR A 143 4.94 -17.91 4.82
C THR A 143 4.11 -18.77 3.87
N ILE A 144 3.92 -18.33 2.63
CA ILE A 144 3.09 -19.03 1.64
C ILE A 144 3.90 -19.83 0.62
N ALA A 145 5.20 -19.51 0.46
CA ALA A 145 6.12 -20.28 -0.36
C ALA A 145 7.51 -20.26 0.28
N ASN A 146 8.17 -21.40 0.31
CA ASN A 146 9.55 -21.57 0.77
C ASN A 146 10.19 -22.72 0.01
N PHE A 147 11.20 -22.39 -0.80
CA PHE A 147 11.89 -23.38 -1.65
C PHE A 147 13.19 -23.90 -1.02
N GLY A 148 13.57 -23.36 0.12
CA GLY A 148 14.83 -23.71 0.81
C GLY A 148 16.11 -23.26 0.07
N GLY A 149 17.22 -23.29 0.78
CA GLY A 149 18.54 -22.97 0.20
C GLY A 149 18.61 -21.57 -0.42
N PRO A 150 19.33 -21.44 -1.57
CA PRO A 150 19.48 -20.18 -2.29
C PRO A 150 18.27 -19.82 -3.18
N ASN A 151 17.31 -20.75 -3.32
CA ASN A 151 16.11 -20.51 -4.10
C ASN A 151 15.09 -19.74 -3.29
N GLY A 152 14.33 -18.89 -3.97
CA GLY A 152 13.31 -18.09 -3.34
C GLY A 152 12.16 -17.77 -4.26
N ALA A 153 11.21 -17.01 -3.73
CA ALA A 153 10.08 -16.46 -4.47
C ALA A 153 9.81 -15.03 -3.99
N GLY A 154 9.33 -14.17 -4.87
CA GLY A 154 9.05 -12.77 -4.53
C GLY A 154 8.25 -12.06 -5.59
N ASP A 155 8.13 -10.73 -5.43
CA ASP A 155 7.37 -9.85 -6.30
C ASP A 155 5.87 -10.22 -6.35
N CYS A 156 5.28 -10.36 -5.16
CA CYS A 156 3.90 -10.79 -4.98
C CYS A 156 2.89 -9.87 -5.66
N ALA A 157 1.93 -10.46 -6.36
CA ALA A 157 0.80 -9.77 -6.96
C ALA A 157 -0.50 -10.51 -6.65
N PHE A 158 -1.50 -9.78 -6.16
CA PHE A 158 -2.78 -10.35 -5.78
C PHE A 158 -3.85 -10.25 -6.85
N ILE A 159 -4.68 -11.28 -6.94
CA ILE A 159 -5.97 -11.27 -7.64
C ILE A 159 -7.06 -11.72 -6.66
N LEU A 160 -8.18 -11.01 -6.62
CA LEU A 160 -9.43 -11.52 -6.07
C LEU A 160 -10.29 -12.03 -7.21
N ASN A 161 -10.54 -13.34 -7.24
CA ASN A 161 -11.54 -13.93 -8.12
C ASN A 161 -12.94 -13.56 -7.60
N LYS A 162 -13.57 -12.60 -8.23
CA LYS A 162 -14.89 -12.09 -7.83
C LYS A 162 -16.01 -13.11 -8.04
N THR A 163 -15.78 -14.15 -8.83
CA THR A 163 -16.78 -15.19 -9.10
C THR A 163 -16.99 -16.13 -7.92
N ASN A 164 -15.91 -16.44 -7.21
CA ASN A 164 -15.95 -17.44 -6.13
C ASN A 164 -15.29 -16.96 -4.81
N GLY A 165 -14.73 -15.74 -4.77
CA GLY A 165 -14.11 -15.17 -3.58
C GLY A 165 -12.68 -15.65 -3.30
N GLU A 166 -12.08 -16.48 -4.16
CA GLU A 166 -10.72 -16.96 -3.98
C GLU A 166 -9.70 -15.83 -4.11
N LEU A 167 -8.71 -15.82 -3.23
CA LEU A 167 -7.51 -15.01 -3.39
C LEU A 167 -6.41 -15.82 -4.06
N ILE A 168 -5.77 -15.21 -5.04
CA ILE A 168 -4.60 -15.77 -5.71
C ILE A 168 -3.44 -14.81 -5.48
N CYS A 169 -2.31 -15.32 -5.01
CA CYS A 169 -1.06 -14.59 -4.89
C CYS A 169 -0.07 -15.17 -5.91
N LEU A 170 0.17 -14.42 -6.98
CA LEU A 170 1.20 -14.76 -7.96
C LEU A 170 2.55 -14.23 -7.51
N PHE A 171 3.62 -14.91 -7.91
CA PHE A 171 4.99 -14.49 -7.66
C PHE A 171 5.96 -15.13 -8.68
N VAL A 172 7.15 -14.55 -8.82
CA VAL A 172 8.26 -15.16 -9.55
C VAL A 172 9.09 -16.01 -8.57
N ALA A 173 9.73 -17.07 -9.08
CA ALA A 173 10.45 -17.99 -8.23
C ALA A 173 11.75 -18.51 -8.87
N GLU A 174 12.62 -19.04 -8.01
CA GLU A 174 13.88 -19.73 -8.27
C GLU A 174 14.99 -18.79 -8.77
N LYS A 175 14.88 -18.27 -9.98
CA LYS A 175 15.91 -17.45 -10.62
C LYS A 175 15.53 -15.98 -10.71
N GLY A 176 16.54 -15.13 -10.75
CA GLY A 176 16.36 -13.74 -11.13
C GLY A 176 16.07 -13.60 -12.63
N PHE A 177 15.38 -12.54 -13.01
CA PHE A 177 14.97 -12.27 -14.39
C PHE A 177 16.18 -12.30 -15.37
N PHE A 178 17.28 -11.66 -15.02
CA PHE A 178 18.48 -11.59 -15.87
C PHE A 178 19.25 -12.90 -15.97
N ALA A 179 19.00 -13.85 -15.08
CA ALA A 179 19.59 -15.19 -15.11
C ALA A 179 18.70 -16.24 -15.76
N SER A 180 17.53 -15.83 -16.24
CA SER A 180 16.56 -16.70 -16.90
C SER A 180 17.05 -17.09 -18.30
N THR A 181 16.90 -18.37 -18.63
CA THR A 181 17.29 -18.92 -19.95
C THR A 181 16.23 -19.95 -20.41
N ALA A 182 16.26 -20.34 -21.67
CA ALA A 182 15.35 -21.38 -22.19
C ALA A 182 15.49 -22.72 -21.43
N ALA A 183 16.72 -23.09 -21.03
CA ALA A 183 16.98 -24.34 -20.30
C ALA A 183 16.68 -24.24 -18.80
N SER A 184 16.62 -23.04 -18.25
CA SER A 184 16.39 -22.79 -16.83
C SER A 184 15.64 -21.46 -16.64
N PRO A 185 14.33 -21.45 -16.96
CA PRO A 185 13.52 -20.23 -16.92
C PRO A 185 13.20 -19.78 -15.49
N ILE A 186 13.04 -18.48 -15.29
CA ILE A 186 12.39 -17.95 -14.09
C ILE A 186 10.98 -18.50 -14.00
N LYS A 187 10.58 -18.94 -12.83
CA LYS A 187 9.26 -19.57 -12.67
C LYS A 187 8.19 -18.54 -12.36
N ILE A 188 7.00 -18.75 -12.92
CA ILE A 188 5.79 -18.05 -12.56
C ILE A 188 4.94 -19.04 -11.77
N GLN A 189 4.65 -18.69 -10.53
CA GLN A 189 3.89 -19.57 -9.63
C GLN A 189 2.82 -18.76 -8.91
N TYR A 190 1.86 -19.46 -8.34
CA TYR A 190 0.86 -18.88 -7.46
C TYR A 190 0.54 -19.78 -6.27
N CYS A 191 0.11 -19.17 -5.18
CA CYS A 191 -0.63 -19.82 -4.11
C CYS A 191 -2.07 -19.31 -4.09
N LYS A 192 -3.01 -20.16 -3.67
CA LYS A 192 -4.43 -19.85 -3.60
C LYS A 192 -4.95 -19.99 -2.17
N SER A 193 -5.83 -19.07 -1.78
CA SER A 193 -6.59 -19.12 -0.55
C SER A 193 -8.09 -19.10 -0.87
N THR A 194 -8.85 -19.98 -0.23
CA THR A 194 -10.32 -20.09 -0.35
C THR A 194 -11.03 -19.60 0.92
N ASP A 195 -10.28 -19.05 1.87
CA ASP A 195 -10.75 -18.65 3.20
C ASP A 195 -10.32 -17.20 3.53
N ASN A 196 -10.32 -16.32 2.52
CA ASN A 196 -10.00 -14.90 2.65
C ASN A 196 -8.58 -14.62 3.19
N GLY A 197 -7.61 -15.46 2.83
CA GLY A 197 -6.20 -15.26 3.17
C GLY A 197 -5.79 -15.81 4.54
N ILE A 198 -6.61 -16.64 5.18
CA ILE A 198 -6.27 -17.31 6.45
C ILE A 198 -5.27 -18.42 6.19
N THR A 199 -5.60 -19.31 5.25
CA THR A 199 -4.71 -20.41 4.82
C THR A 199 -4.42 -20.34 3.32
N TRP A 200 -3.30 -20.91 2.91
CA TRP A 200 -2.82 -20.87 1.54
C TRP A 200 -2.40 -22.27 1.08
N GLY A 201 -2.79 -22.64 -0.13
CA GLY A 201 -2.36 -23.87 -0.78
C GLY A 201 -0.89 -23.84 -1.17
N ALA A 202 -0.35 -25.01 -1.52
CA ALA A 202 1.02 -25.12 -2.03
C ALA A 202 1.20 -24.33 -3.34
N PRO A 203 2.45 -23.87 -3.65
CA PRO A 203 2.76 -23.22 -4.92
C PRO A 203 2.44 -24.09 -6.13
N VAL A 204 1.83 -23.48 -7.14
CA VAL A 204 1.50 -24.11 -8.43
C VAL A 204 2.28 -23.40 -9.52
N ASP A 205 3.09 -24.16 -10.27
CA ASP A 205 3.87 -23.63 -11.42
C ASP A 205 2.98 -23.49 -12.65
N ILE A 206 2.87 -22.28 -13.19
CA ILE A 206 2.15 -21.95 -14.41
C ILE A 206 3.07 -21.41 -15.51
N THR A 207 4.37 -21.55 -15.37
CA THR A 207 5.36 -21.00 -16.31
C THR A 207 5.02 -21.34 -17.76
N ASN A 208 4.75 -22.61 -18.05
CA ASN A 208 4.42 -23.07 -19.41
C ASN A 208 3.07 -22.57 -19.93
N GLN A 209 2.20 -22.06 -19.09
CA GLN A 209 0.94 -21.40 -19.51
C GLN A 209 1.18 -19.95 -19.91
N VAL A 210 2.26 -19.34 -19.42
CA VAL A 210 2.56 -17.93 -19.60
C VAL A 210 3.60 -17.71 -20.69
N TYR A 211 4.72 -18.44 -20.68
CA TYR A 211 5.82 -18.25 -21.61
C TYR A 211 6.76 -19.46 -21.72
N GLY A 212 7.73 -19.35 -22.66
CA GLY A 212 8.77 -20.36 -22.89
C GLY A 212 8.32 -21.48 -23.84
N ALA A 213 9.22 -22.40 -24.15
CA ALA A 213 9.01 -23.45 -25.18
C ALA A 213 7.82 -24.36 -24.92
N GLY A 214 7.32 -24.46 -23.69
CA GLY A 214 6.10 -25.20 -23.33
C GLY A 214 4.80 -24.42 -23.49
N CYS A 215 4.87 -23.13 -23.81
CA CYS A 215 3.70 -22.27 -23.96
C CYS A 215 3.10 -22.39 -25.38
N SER A 216 1.78 -22.46 -25.45
CA SER A 216 1.06 -22.53 -26.73
C SER A 216 0.90 -21.17 -27.45
N ASN A 217 1.19 -20.06 -26.74
CA ASN A 217 1.08 -18.74 -27.32
C ASN A 217 2.25 -18.47 -28.28
N PRO A 218 2.01 -18.15 -29.58
CA PRO A 218 3.05 -18.01 -30.59
C PRO A 218 4.02 -16.86 -30.35
N ILE A 219 3.66 -15.90 -29.51
CA ILE A 219 4.52 -14.77 -29.14
C ILE A 219 5.38 -15.13 -27.92
N THR A 220 4.75 -15.53 -26.82
CA THR A 220 5.43 -15.73 -25.55
C THR A 220 6.21 -17.03 -25.47
N GLN A 221 5.94 -18.01 -26.38
CA GLN A 221 6.72 -19.25 -26.45
C GLN A 221 8.22 -19.02 -26.73
N ASN A 222 8.58 -17.90 -27.34
CA ASN A 222 9.96 -17.54 -27.64
C ASN A 222 10.62 -16.67 -26.56
N TRP A 223 9.89 -16.30 -25.50
CA TRP A 223 10.47 -15.50 -24.44
C TRP A 223 11.34 -16.36 -23.54
N LEU A 224 12.43 -15.76 -23.08
CA LEU A 224 13.39 -16.41 -22.18
C LEU A 224 13.13 -16.08 -20.70
N GLY A 225 12.28 -15.11 -20.44
CA GLY A 225 11.89 -14.69 -19.10
C GLY A 225 10.70 -13.74 -19.13
N VAL A 226 10.00 -13.67 -18.03
CA VAL A 226 8.87 -12.76 -17.81
C VAL A 226 8.92 -12.28 -16.36
N PHE A 227 8.35 -11.13 -16.09
CA PHE A 227 8.27 -10.54 -14.76
C PHE A 227 6.82 -10.28 -14.41
N ILE A 228 6.44 -10.53 -13.15
CA ILE A 228 5.12 -10.18 -12.64
C ILE A 228 5.22 -8.78 -12.03
N GLY A 229 4.36 -7.86 -12.47
CA GLY A 229 4.22 -6.57 -11.80
C GLY A 229 3.64 -6.77 -10.41
N SER A 230 4.44 -6.51 -9.37
CA SER A 230 4.01 -6.63 -7.97
C SER A 230 2.83 -5.71 -7.66
N GLY A 231 2.03 -6.06 -6.64
CA GLY A 231 0.88 -5.31 -6.19
C GLY A 231 -0.44 -6.01 -6.46
N ARG A 232 -1.31 -5.43 -7.29
CA ARG A 232 -2.64 -5.95 -7.59
C ARG A 232 -2.81 -6.20 -9.07
N GLN A 233 -3.30 -7.39 -9.42
CA GLN A 233 -3.70 -7.78 -10.76
C GLN A 233 -5.21 -7.62 -10.98
N LEU A 234 -5.66 -7.80 -12.20
CA LEU A 234 -7.01 -7.49 -12.63
C LEU A 234 -7.72 -8.75 -13.12
N GLN A 235 -8.96 -8.95 -12.67
CA GLN A 235 -9.90 -9.86 -13.33
C GLN A 235 -10.66 -9.09 -14.40
N LEU A 236 -10.69 -9.62 -15.62
CA LEU A 236 -11.45 -9.05 -16.73
C LEU A 236 -12.96 -9.19 -16.50
N ARG A 237 -13.75 -8.46 -17.30
CA ARG A 237 -15.22 -8.47 -17.16
C ARG A 237 -15.86 -9.80 -17.54
N ASP A 238 -15.21 -10.58 -18.39
CA ASP A 238 -15.62 -11.93 -18.78
C ASP A 238 -15.25 -13.02 -17.77
N GLY A 239 -14.60 -12.62 -16.66
CA GLY A 239 -14.16 -13.51 -15.60
C GLY A 239 -12.74 -14.04 -15.76
N THR A 240 -12.05 -13.75 -16.86
CA THR A 240 -10.65 -14.15 -17.06
C THR A 240 -9.74 -13.50 -15.99
N LEU A 241 -8.83 -14.29 -15.42
CA LEU A 241 -7.84 -13.89 -14.42
C LEU A 241 -6.47 -13.68 -15.07
#